data_8ece579d364efa2581e38b4466dc6f8d
#
_entry.id   8ece579d364efa2581e38b4466dc6f8d
#
_cell.length_a   1.000
_cell.length_b   1.000
_cell.length_c   1.000
_cell.angle_alpha   90.00
_cell.angle_beta   90.00
_cell.angle_gamma   90.00
#
_symmetry.space_group_name_H-M   'P 1'
#
loop_
_entity.id
_entity.type
_entity.pdbx_description
1 polymer ?
#
loop_
_entity_poly.entity_id
_entity_poly.type
_entity_poly.pdbx_seq_one_letter_code
_entity_poly.pdbx_strand_id
1 'polypeptide(L)'
;MISKKNLKNLSFLIYGLGLTGKSVVNFFIKNNIHNFKVWDDHNKDLYKKNRASNLLKTLHRVDYIILSPGVSLAKSKNKRNLIKFKKKIITDLDIFFLVRKFSKSIVITGTNGKSTTSKILSHVLKKNNFQPILCGNIGSPVLSLKVKKKDTIIIEASSFQLSYSKFIYPDYAILLNI
;
A
#
# COMPACT_ATOMS: atom_id res chain seq x y z
N MET A 1 -9.02 14.82 -7.68
CA MET A 1 -8.30 13.56 -7.95
C MET A 1 -7.00 13.59 -7.16
N ILE A 2 -6.61 12.49 -6.49
CA ILE A 2 -5.32 12.40 -5.79
C ILE A 2 -4.16 12.39 -6.80
N SER A 3 -3.10 13.15 -6.52
CA SER A 3 -1.89 13.20 -7.32
C SER A 3 -0.67 13.42 -6.43
N LYS A 4 0.54 13.16 -6.94
CA LYS A 4 1.77 13.42 -6.17
C LYS A 4 1.88 14.87 -5.71
N LYS A 5 1.41 15.85 -6.51
CA LYS A 5 1.51 17.28 -6.20
C LYS A 5 0.63 17.68 -5.02
N ASN A 6 -0.51 17.00 -4.82
CA ASN A 6 -1.48 17.37 -3.78
C ASN A 6 -1.50 16.44 -2.56
N LEU A 7 -0.61 15.42 -2.49
CA LEU A 7 -0.54 14.51 -1.34
C LEU A 7 -0.37 15.23 0.00
N LYS A 8 0.38 16.34 0.04
CA LYS A 8 0.60 17.11 1.26
C LYS A 8 -0.64 17.86 1.76
N ASN A 9 -1.58 18.14 0.86
CA ASN A 9 -2.81 18.90 1.15
C ASN A 9 -3.97 17.97 1.54
N LEU A 10 -3.81 16.67 1.34
CA LEU A 10 -4.83 15.68 1.66
C LEU A 10 -4.66 15.15 3.08
N SER A 11 -5.76 14.71 3.67
CA SER A 11 -5.83 14.12 4.99
C SER A 11 -6.00 12.60 4.91
N PHE A 12 -5.27 11.87 5.74
CA PHE A 12 -5.23 10.41 5.70
C PHE A 12 -5.50 9.77 7.06
N LEU A 13 -6.15 8.62 7.03
CA LEU A 13 -6.13 7.66 8.14
C LEU A 13 -5.37 6.42 7.70
N ILE A 14 -4.28 6.09 8.37
CA ILE A 14 -3.55 4.84 8.18
C ILE A 14 -4.15 3.81 9.14
N TYR A 15 -4.84 2.80 8.60
CA TYR A 15 -5.52 1.77 9.36
C TYR A 15 -4.78 0.44 9.29
N GLY A 16 -4.30 -0.03 10.45
CA GLY A 16 -3.42 -1.19 10.60
C GLY A 16 -1.94 -0.79 10.61
N LEU A 17 -1.25 -1.04 11.73
CA LEU A 17 0.14 -0.64 11.98
C LEU A 17 1.12 -1.82 11.99
N GLY A 18 0.86 -2.83 11.17
CA GLY A 18 1.84 -3.86 10.82
C GLY A 18 2.99 -3.30 9.98
N LEU A 19 3.77 -4.17 9.34
CA LEU A 19 4.93 -3.77 8.52
C LEU A 19 4.56 -2.73 7.46
N THR A 20 3.49 -2.96 6.71
CA THR A 20 3.01 -2.06 5.66
C THR A 20 2.56 -0.71 6.23
N GLY A 21 1.71 -0.71 7.26
CA GLY A 21 1.25 0.55 7.87
C GLY A 21 2.38 1.39 8.44
N LYS A 22 3.36 0.76 9.10
CA LYS A 22 4.59 1.43 9.55
C LYS A 22 5.40 2.01 8.39
N SER A 23 5.47 1.31 7.26
CA SER A 23 6.17 1.82 6.07
C SER A 23 5.48 3.06 5.49
N VAL A 24 4.14 3.09 5.49
CA VAL A 24 3.35 4.28 5.10
C VAL A 24 3.65 5.46 6.02
N VAL A 25 3.60 5.25 7.34
CA VAL A 25 3.91 6.31 8.33
C VAL A 25 5.31 6.87 8.10
N ASN A 26 6.31 5.99 7.98
CA ASN A 26 7.71 6.40 7.77
C ASN A 26 7.87 7.16 6.45
N PHE A 27 7.19 6.70 5.37
CA PHE A 27 7.18 7.39 4.11
C PHE A 27 6.56 8.79 4.21
N PHE A 28 5.45 8.94 4.93
CA PHE A 28 4.77 10.22 5.13
C PHE A 28 5.65 11.20 5.89
N ILE A 29 6.25 10.77 7.01
CA ILE A 29 7.18 11.60 7.81
C ILE A 29 8.36 12.05 6.94
N LYS A 30 9.00 11.12 6.21
CA LYS A 30 10.16 11.42 5.36
C LYS A 30 9.85 12.39 4.22
N ASN A 31 8.60 12.44 3.75
CA ASN A 31 8.18 13.31 2.65
C ASN A 31 7.43 14.57 3.13
N ASN A 32 7.47 14.88 4.43
CA ASN A 32 6.79 16.01 5.05
C ASN A 32 5.27 16.02 4.77
N ILE A 33 4.62 14.85 4.84
CA ILE A 33 3.17 14.70 4.80
C ILE A 33 2.72 14.57 6.26
N HIS A 34 2.18 15.64 6.83
CA HIS A 34 1.88 15.71 8.27
C HIS A 34 0.38 15.52 8.59
N ASN A 35 -0.48 15.71 7.60
CA ASN A 35 -1.93 15.61 7.79
C ASN A 35 -2.41 14.17 7.75
N PHE A 36 -1.99 13.37 8.74
CA PHE A 36 -2.46 11.99 8.88
C PHE A 36 -2.72 11.61 10.34
N LYS A 37 -3.64 10.68 10.51
CA LYS A 37 -3.91 9.97 11.76
C LYS A 37 -3.65 8.47 11.55
N VAL A 38 -3.44 7.77 12.67
CA VAL A 38 -3.24 6.32 12.66
C VAL A 38 -4.28 5.63 13.52
N TRP A 39 -4.63 4.40 13.13
CA TRP A 39 -5.48 3.51 13.93
C TRP A 39 -5.02 2.07 13.78
N ASP A 40 -5.02 1.36 14.90
CA ASP A 40 -4.79 -0.08 14.94
C ASP A 40 -5.69 -0.70 16.01
N ASP A 41 -6.36 -1.81 15.68
CA ASP A 41 -7.30 -2.47 16.58
C ASP A 41 -6.60 -3.17 17.75
N HIS A 42 -5.32 -3.51 17.61
CA HIS A 42 -4.53 -4.26 18.58
C HIS A 42 -3.44 -3.42 19.25
N ASN A 43 -2.77 -2.55 18.50
CA ASN A 43 -1.62 -1.77 18.96
C ASN A 43 -2.00 -0.32 19.29
N LYS A 44 -2.44 -0.08 20.52
CA LYS A 44 -2.90 1.25 20.95
C LYS A 44 -1.76 2.24 21.23
N ASP A 45 -0.56 1.78 21.51
CA ASP A 45 0.57 2.61 21.95
C ASP A 45 1.48 3.11 20.84
N LEU A 46 1.32 2.58 19.61
CA LEU A 46 2.12 3.02 18.47
C LEU A 46 1.66 4.40 17.96
N TYR A 47 2.64 5.26 17.70
CA TYR A 47 2.43 6.61 17.13
C TYR A 47 1.41 7.47 17.90
N LYS A 48 1.52 7.53 19.24
CA LYS A 48 0.58 8.24 20.13
C LYS A 48 0.22 9.65 19.67
N LYS A 49 1.19 10.45 19.20
CA LYS A 49 0.97 11.82 18.69
C LYS A 49 0.04 11.88 17.46
N ASN A 50 0.06 10.86 16.63
CA ASN A 50 -0.77 10.80 15.40
C ASN A 50 -2.02 9.94 15.57
N ARG A 51 -2.24 9.35 16.74
CA ARG A 51 -3.37 8.47 16.97
C ARG A 51 -4.69 9.21 16.87
N ALA A 52 -5.67 8.60 16.21
CA ALA A 52 -7.03 9.10 16.20
C ALA A 52 -7.68 8.89 17.58
N SER A 53 -8.19 9.95 18.18
CA SER A 53 -8.92 9.88 19.46
C SER A 53 -10.29 9.23 19.32
N ASN A 54 -10.94 9.45 18.18
CA ASN A 54 -12.23 8.85 17.83
C ASN A 54 -12.21 8.40 16.37
N LEU A 55 -12.32 7.09 16.16
CA LEU A 55 -12.25 6.51 14.82
C LEU A 55 -13.34 7.03 13.89
N LEU A 56 -14.60 6.99 14.33
CA LEU A 56 -15.74 7.39 13.48
C LEU A 56 -15.65 8.85 13.05
N LYS A 57 -15.31 9.73 13.97
CA LYS A 57 -15.08 11.16 13.69
C LYS A 57 -13.95 11.36 12.68
N THR A 58 -12.88 10.56 12.80
CA THR A 58 -11.74 10.59 11.89
C THR A 58 -12.11 10.09 10.49
N LEU A 59 -12.84 8.97 10.39
CA LEU A 59 -13.31 8.43 9.10
C LEU A 59 -14.17 9.44 8.32
N HIS A 60 -14.98 10.23 9.00
CA HIS A 60 -15.76 11.30 8.36
C HIS A 60 -14.87 12.42 7.77
N ARG A 61 -13.82 12.81 8.51
CA ARG A 61 -13.01 13.99 8.20
C ARG A 61 -11.91 13.76 7.18
N VAL A 62 -11.33 12.54 7.14
CA VAL A 62 -10.21 12.27 6.22
C VAL A 62 -10.68 12.13 4.78
N ASP A 63 -9.80 12.48 3.86
CA ASP A 63 -10.01 12.30 2.43
C ASP A 63 -9.84 10.83 2.04
N TYR A 64 -8.82 10.17 2.58
CA TYR A 64 -8.50 8.78 2.27
C TYR A 64 -8.16 7.95 3.51
N ILE A 65 -8.47 6.66 3.41
CA ILE A 65 -8.16 5.62 4.41
C ILE A 65 -7.18 4.66 3.77
N ILE A 66 -5.93 4.64 4.22
CA ILE A 66 -4.93 3.68 3.75
C ILE A 66 -5.08 2.41 4.58
N LEU A 67 -5.63 1.37 3.96
CA LEU A 67 -5.89 0.09 4.62
C LEU A 67 -4.71 -0.86 4.43
N SER A 68 -4.10 -1.28 5.52
CA SER A 68 -3.01 -2.26 5.47
C SER A 68 -3.51 -3.65 5.07
N PRO A 69 -2.75 -4.44 4.24
CA PRO A 69 -3.17 -5.75 3.74
C PRO A 69 -3.53 -6.76 4.84
N GLY A 70 -2.88 -6.67 6.00
CA GLY A 70 -3.15 -7.55 7.14
C GLY A 70 -4.49 -7.28 7.87
N VAL A 71 -5.17 -6.19 7.52
CA VAL A 71 -6.49 -5.87 8.11
C VAL A 71 -7.59 -6.52 7.29
N SER A 72 -8.12 -7.61 7.82
CA SER A 72 -9.30 -8.23 7.23
C SER A 72 -10.55 -7.42 7.59
N LEU A 73 -11.20 -6.80 6.60
CA LEU A 73 -12.47 -6.10 6.84
C LEU A 73 -13.53 -7.04 7.42
N ALA A 74 -13.55 -8.31 7.03
CA ALA A 74 -14.51 -9.28 7.52
C ALA A 74 -14.37 -9.54 9.03
N LYS A 75 -13.13 -9.50 9.55
CA LYS A 75 -12.77 -9.79 10.96
C LYS A 75 -12.58 -8.53 11.81
N SER A 76 -12.53 -7.35 11.22
CA SER A 76 -12.35 -6.10 11.98
C SER A 76 -13.55 -5.79 12.86
N LYS A 77 -13.28 -5.39 14.11
CA LYS A 77 -14.30 -4.88 15.04
C LYS A 77 -15.02 -3.65 14.47
N ASN A 78 -14.37 -2.91 13.59
CA ASN A 78 -14.88 -1.71 12.96
C ASN A 78 -15.43 -1.94 11.53
N LYS A 79 -15.75 -3.19 11.16
CA LYS A 79 -16.23 -3.59 9.83
C LYS A 79 -17.34 -2.67 9.30
N ARG A 80 -18.40 -2.43 10.09
CA ARG A 80 -19.55 -1.61 9.67
C ARG A 80 -19.11 -0.19 9.28
N ASN A 81 -18.24 0.42 10.08
CA ASN A 81 -17.73 1.75 9.83
C ASN A 81 -16.84 1.79 8.57
N LEU A 82 -15.92 0.84 8.42
CA LEU A 82 -15.04 0.79 7.26
C LEU A 82 -15.80 0.56 5.96
N ILE A 83 -16.84 -0.29 5.96
CA ILE A 83 -17.69 -0.52 4.79
C ILE A 83 -18.43 0.76 4.39
N LYS A 84 -18.97 1.53 5.36
CA LYS A 84 -19.62 2.82 5.10
C LYS A 84 -18.71 3.80 4.35
N PHE A 85 -17.42 3.78 4.65
CA PHE A 85 -16.42 4.65 4.03
C PHE A 85 -15.58 3.95 2.95
N LYS A 86 -16.04 2.80 2.40
CA LYS A 86 -15.30 2.02 1.40
C LYS A 86 -14.81 2.88 0.22
N LYS A 87 -15.57 3.89 -0.18
CA LYS A 87 -15.18 4.82 -1.26
C LYS A 87 -13.92 5.64 -0.94
N LYS A 88 -13.54 5.80 0.32
CA LYS A 88 -12.32 6.49 0.73
C LYS A 88 -11.12 5.55 0.88
N ILE A 89 -11.34 4.23 0.87
CA ILE A 89 -10.26 3.25 1.07
C ILE A 89 -9.35 3.21 -0.16
N ILE A 90 -8.07 3.27 0.11
CA ILE A 90 -6.94 3.04 -0.81
C ILE A 90 -5.91 2.14 -0.11
N THR A 91 -4.86 1.77 -0.81
CA THR A 91 -3.78 0.94 -0.28
C THR A 91 -2.42 1.66 -0.36
N ASP A 92 -1.40 1.05 0.21
CA ASP A 92 0.00 1.48 0.07
C ASP A 92 0.46 1.47 -1.39
N LEU A 93 -0.08 0.56 -2.21
CA LEU A 93 0.19 0.50 -3.64
C LEU A 93 -0.26 1.78 -4.36
N ASP A 94 -1.42 2.32 -4.00
CA ASP A 94 -1.91 3.58 -4.58
C ASP A 94 -0.92 4.72 -4.35
N ILE A 95 -0.44 4.87 -3.11
CA ILE A 95 0.56 5.89 -2.78
C ILE A 95 1.87 5.63 -3.55
N PHE A 96 2.31 4.36 -3.63
CA PHE A 96 3.52 4.00 -4.34
C PHE A 96 3.47 4.36 -5.83
N PHE A 97 2.37 4.04 -6.51
CA PHE A 97 2.19 4.38 -7.93
C PHE A 97 2.07 5.89 -8.16
N LEU A 98 1.41 6.61 -7.26
CA LEU A 98 1.32 8.08 -7.35
C LEU A 98 2.66 8.79 -7.25
N VAL A 99 3.61 8.24 -6.47
CA VAL A 99 4.95 8.82 -6.32
C VAL A 99 6.00 8.17 -7.20
N ARG A 100 5.58 7.38 -8.18
CA ARG A 100 6.39 6.54 -9.06
C ARG A 100 7.71 7.21 -9.50
N LYS A 101 8.83 6.50 -9.29
CA LYS A 101 10.18 6.90 -9.70
C LYS A 101 10.97 5.75 -10.32
N PHE A 102 10.30 4.77 -10.91
CA PHE A 102 10.90 3.58 -11.50
C PHE A 102 10.57 3.47 -12.99
N SER A 103 11.32 2.65 -13.74
CA SER A 103 11.16 2.48 -15.17
C SER A 103 9.91 1.66 -15.50
N LYS A 104 9.87 0.44 -15.01
CA LYS A 104 8.82 -0.54 -15.30
C LYS A 104 8.27 -1.15 -14.04
N SER A 105 7.01 -1.55 -14.10
CA SER A 105 6.32 -2.26 -13.03
C SER A 105 5.56 -3.48 -13.55
N ILE A 106 5.66 -4.56 -12.80
CA ILE A 106 4.97 -5.82 -13.07
C ILE A 106 4.21 -6.18 -11.80
N VAL A 107 2.89 -6.22 -11.86
CA VAL A 107 2.06 -6.64 -10.72
C VAL A 107 1.62 -8.07 -10.95
N ILE A 108 1.85 -8.94 -9.95
CA ILE A 108 1.50 -10.36 -10.00
C ILE A 108 0.47 -10.65 -8.92
N THR A 109 -0.65 -11.23 -9.32
CA THR A 109 -1.72 -11.66 -8.42
C THR A 109 -2.27 -13.03 -8.79
N GLY A 110 -3.12 -13.58 -7.95
CA GLY A 110 -3.76 -14.89 -8.08
C GLY A 110 -3.94 -15.56 -6.72
N THR A 111 -4.61 -16.69 -6.66
CA THR A 111 -4.78 -17.47 -5.45
C THR A 111 -3.48 -18.15 -5.07
N ASN A 112 -2.89 -18.91 -6.00
CA ASN A 112 -1.66 -19.69 -5.80
C ASN A 112 -0.54 -19.28 -6.78
N GLY A 113 0.70 -19.64 -6.48
CA GLY A 113 1.85 -19.46 -7.38
C GLY A 113 2.46 -18.07 -7.45
N LYS A 114 1.87 -17.04 -6.83
CA LYS A 114 2.35 -15.65 -6.86
C LYS A 114 3.84 -15.52 -6.51
N SER A 115 4.24 -16.03 -5.35
CA SER A 115 5.62 -15.90 -4.84
C SER A 115 6.63 -16.65 -5.71
N THR A 116 6.25 -17.83 -6.20
CA THR A 116 7.08 -18.63 -7.10
C THR A 116 7.31 -17.90 -8.42
N THR A 117 6.23 -17.47 -9.06
CA THR A 117 6.28 -16.72 -10.34
C THR A 117 7.08 -15.43 -10.20
N SER A 118 6.88 -14.69 -9.11
CA SER A 118 7.61 -13.45 -8.83
C SER A 118 9.12 -13.69 -8.68
N LYS A 119 9.52 -14.77 -8.00
CA LYS A 119 10.93 -15.15 -7.84
C LYS A 119 11.54 -15.61 -9.17
N ILE A 120 10.84 -16.44 -9.94
CA ILE A 120 11.29 -16.90 -11.26
C ILE A 120 11.49 -15.69 -12.18
N LEU A 121 10.49 -14.82 -12.28
CA LEU A 121 10.57 -13.61 -13.11
C LEU A 121 11.74 -12.70 -12.68
N SER A 122 11.93 -12.51 -11.39
CA SER A 122 13.07 -11.75 -10.86
C SER A 122 14.40 -12.38 -11.27
N HIS A 123 14.51 -13.71 -11.21
CA HIS A 123 15.72 -14.41 -11.64
C HIS A 123 15.98 -14.24 -13.14
N VAL A 124 14.95 -14.45 -13.98
CA VAL A 124 15.06 -14.30 -15.44
C VAL A 124 15.47 -12.88 -15.83
N LEU A 125 14.85 -11.86 -15.24
CA LEU A 125 15.19 -10.46 -15.50
C LEU A 125 16.62 -10.14 -15.09
N LYS A 126 17.09 -10.64 -13.94
CA LYS A 126 18.50 -10.47 -13.52
C LYS A 126 19.49 -11.09 -14.52
N LYS A 127 19.20 -12.28 -15.03
CA LYS A 127 20.03 -12.95 -16.05
C LYS A 127 20.09 -12.17 -17.37
N ASN A 128 19.08 -11.34 -17.65
CA ASN A 128 19.01 -10.48 -18.83
C ASN A 128 19.40 -9.02 -18.53
N ASN A 129 20.27 -8.78 -17.56
CA ASN A 129 20.84 -7.48 -17.21
C ASN A 129 19.84 -6.41 -16.73
N PHE A 130 18.59 -6.78 -16.39
CA PHE A 130 17.69 -5.87 -15.70
C PHE A 130 18.01 -5.80 -14.20
N GLN A 131 17.49 -4.76 -13.53
CA GLN A 131 17.63 -4.58 -12.08
C GLN A 131 16.25 -4.73 -11.42
N PRO A 132 15.72 -5.97 -11.28
CA PRO A 132 14.41 -6.18 -10.66
C PRO A 132 14.49 -6.03 -9.15
N ILE A 133 13.50 -5.33 -8.58
CA ILE A 133 13.24 -5.26 -7.14
C ILE A 133 11.93 -5.97 -6.86
N LEU A 134 12.00 -7.04 -6.09
CA LEU A 134 10.83 -7.82 -5.68
C LEU A 134 10.28 -7.29 -4.35
N CYS A 135 8.98 -7.01 -4.31
CA CYS A 135 8.33 -6.37 -3.16
C CYS A 135 6.81 -6.67 -3.08
N GLY A 136 6.16 -6.10 -2.09
CA GLY A 136 4.73 -6.24 -1.86
C GLY A 136 4.41 -7.23 -0.73
N ASN A 137 3.60 -8.25 -1.00
CA ASN A 137 3.27 -9.30 -0.01
C ASN A 137 4.47 -10.16 0.36
N ILE A 138 5.49 -10.20 -0.47
CA ILE A 138 6.79 -10.81 -0.18
C ILE A 138 7.88 -9.74 -0.23
N GLY A 139 8.97 -9.99 0.47
CA GLY A 139 10.06 -9.01 0.59
C GLY A 139 9.70 -7.82 1.45
N SER A 140 10.02 -6.64 0.97
CA SER A 140 9.79 -5.39 1.72
C SER A 140 8.51 -4.70 1.29
N PRO A 141 7.82 -3.97 2.19
CA PRO A 141 6.72 -3.09 1.83
C PRO A 141 7.15 -2.09 0.75
N VAL A 142 6.28 -1.83 -0.23
CA VAL A 142 6.61 -1.01 -1.40
C VAL A 142 7.11 0.40 -1.05
N LEU A 143 6.56 1.03 -0.02
CA LEU A 143 6.94 2.38 0.41
C LEU A 143 8.24 2.45 1.22
N SER A 144 8.81 1.29 1.62
CA SER A 144 10.13 1.24 2.27
C SER A 144 11.29 1.17 1.28
N LEU A 145 11.00 0.94 0.00
CA LEU A 145 12.01 0.75 -1.03
C LEU A 145 12.75 2.05 -1.39
N LYS A 146 14.05 1.92 -1.65
CA LYS A 146 14.85 2.95 -2.31
C LYS A 146 14.87 2.66 -3.82
N VAL A 147 13.97 3.26 -4.57
CA VAL A 147 13.77 2.98 -5.98
C VAL A 147 14.45 4.04 -6.85
N LYS A 148 15.16 3.61 -7.91
CA LYS A 148 15.80 4.43 -8.93
C LYS A 148 15.01 4.39 -10.23
N LYS A 149 15.22 5.38 -11.11
CA LYS A 149 14.53 5.44 -12.42
C LYS A 149 14.74 4.20 -13.30
N LYS A 150 15.90 3.54 -13.22
CA LYS A 150 16.24 2.35 -14.02
C LYS A 150 15.70 1.03 -13.46
N ASP A 151 15.18 1.04 -12.25
CA ASP A 151 14.74 -0.21 -11.60
C ASP A 151 13.44 -0.72 -12.23
N THR A 152 13.34 -2.03 -12.33
CA THR A 152 12.11 -2.75 -12.68
C THR A 152 11.50 -3.30 -11.41
N ILE A 153 10.25 -2.93 -11.11
CA ILE A 153 9.61 -3.32 -9.85
C ILE A 153 8.67 -4.49 -10.11
N ILE A 154 8.88 -5.60 -9.39
CA ILE A 154 7.98 -6.76 -9.38
C ILE A 154 7.20 -6.71 -8.07
N ILE A 155 5.89 -6.53 -8.16
CA ILE A 155 5.01 -6.39 -7.01
C ILE A 155 4.13 -7.63 -6.89
N GLU A 156 4.30 -8.40 -5.81
CA GLU A 156 3.31 -9.39 -5.43
C GLU A 156 2.17 -8.70 -4.69
N ALA A 157 0.97 -8.73 -5.26
CA ALA A 157 -0.21 -8.13 -4.67
C ALA A 157 -1.28 -9.18 -4.34
N SER A 158 -1.93 -9.04 -3.19
CA SER A 158 -3.10 -9.85 -2.88
C SER A 158 -4.35 -9.33 -3.60
N SER A 159 -5.33 -10.21 -3.84
CA SER A 159 -6.63 -9.82 -4.37
C SER A 159 -7.30 -8.75 -3.51
N PHE A 160 -7.12 -8.79 -2.19
CA PHE A 160 -7.62 -7.75 -1.28
C PHE A 160 -6.99 -6.39 -1.53
N GLN A 161 -5.66 -6.29 -1.66
CA GLN A 161 -5.02 -5.03 -2.01
C GLN A 161 -5.57 -4.48 -3.31
N LEU A 162 -5.64 -5.31 -4.35
CA LEU A 162 -6.13 -4.89 -5.67
C LEU A 162 -7.60 -4.45 -5.63
N SER A 163 -8.46 -5.12 -4.85
CA SER A 163 -9.88 -4.76 -4.75
C SER A 163 -10.15 -3.40 -4.08
N TYR A 164 -9.20 -2.89 -3.30
CA TYR A 164 -9.28 -1.57 -2.65
C TYR A 164 -8.41 -0.52 -3.31
N SER A 165 -7.45 -0.90 -4.13
CA SER A 165 -6.62 0.03 -4.89
C SER A 165 -7.40 0.72 -6.00
N LYS A 166 -7.08 1.99 -6.26
CA LYS A 166 -7.78 2.85 -7.22
C LYS A 166 -6.86 3.53 -8.22
N PHE A 167 -5.60 3.72 -7.84
CA PHE A 167 -4.64 4.53 -8.59
C PHE A 167 -3.41 3.72 -9.01
N ILE A 168 -3.55 2.39 -9.07
CA ILE A 168 -2.49 1.51 -9.59
C ILE A 168 -2.64 1.39 -11.10
N TYR A 169 -1.53 1.56 -11.82
CA TYR A 169 -1.44 1.41 -13.27
C TYR A 169 -0.08 0.80 -13.63
N PRO A 170 0.04 -0.53 -13.47
CA PRO A 170 1.27 -1.24 -13.81
C PRO A 170 1.52 -1.23 -15.32
N ASP A 171 2.79 -1.32 -15.72
CA ASP A 171 3.13 -1.52 -17.13
C ASP A 171 2.75 -2.92 -17.59
N TYR A 172 2.85 -3.92 -16.69
CA TYR A 172 2.44 -5.30 -16.92
C TYR A 172 1.68 -5.83 -15.72
N ALA A 173 0.64 -6.63 -15.98
CA ALA A 173 -0.12 -7.34 -14.97
C ALA A 173 -0.18 -8.83 -15.29
N ILE A 174 0.04 -9.68 -14.28
CA ILE A 174 -0.03 -11.14 -14.41
C ILE A 174 -1.08 -11.64 -13.42
N LEU A 175 -2.15 -12.21 -13.96
CA LEU A 175 -3.14 -12.95 -13.19
C LEU A 175 -2.92 -14.45 -13.42
N LEU A 176 -2.50 -15.16 -12.38
CA LEU A 176 -2.13 -16.57 -12.47
C LEU A 176 -3.35 -17.50 -12.45
N ASN A 177 -4.24 -17.24 -11.54
CA ASN A 177 -5.46 -18.03 -11.33
C ASN A 177 -6.44 -17.26 -10.43
N ILE A 178 -7.68 -17.70 -10.43
CA ILE A 178 -8.80 -17.13 -9.66
C ILE A 178 -9.28 -18.16 -8.63
#